data_8d078fb851f79a65e769a8d8a2cfb509
#
_entry.id   8d078fb851f79a65e769a8d8a2cfb509
#
_cell.length_a   1.000
_cell.length_b   1.000
_cell.length_c   1.000
_cell.angle_alpha   90.00
_cell.angle_beta   90.00
_cell.angle_gamma   90.00
#
_symmetry.space_group_name_H-M   'P 1'
#
loop_
_entity.id
_entity.type
_entity.pdbx_description
1 polymer ?
#
loop_
_entity_poly.entity_id
_entity_poly.type
_entity_poly.pdbx_seq_one_letter_code
_entity_poly.pdbx_strand_id
1 'polypeptide(L)'
;MIPVLNVNWQSPEADYSLSERDTDLLALIETEDLATFTFDGLKRRTGLHSETLSRILSRLEEEGIIKKEPCGYRVTTKITELKLQTPRKETPSTPLMQTYLPSDLKTQQLILNLEGKWFGMLRWLGISENNQGVTLKWITEDGAIQIAANIQGTALNIEAKFLTSNNLNLALKASYQLMSLIGKLCISTQATRPAVAQNAGYFGGSLMSA
;
A
#
# COMPACT_ATOMS: atom_id res chain seq x y z
N MET A 1 -24.55 -9.84 -50.88
CA MET A 1 -23.79 -8.68 -50.34
C MET A 1 -24.47 -8.27 -49.05
N ILE A 2 -23.89 -8.59 -47.90
CA ILE A 2 -24.41 -8.24 -46.58
C ILE A 2 -23.65 -6.97 -46.19
N PRO A 3 -24.33 -5.83 -45.85
CA PRO A 3 -23.63 -4.60 -45.43
C PRO A 3 -23.00 -4.86 -44.06
N VAL A 4 -21.67 -4.70 -43.99
CA VAL A 4 -20.93 -4.72 -42.74
C VAL A 4 -21.25 -3.37 -42.06
N LEU A 5 -22.04 -3.43 -40.99
CA LEU A 5 -22.27 -2.29 -40.08
C LEU A 5 -20.96 -2.03 -39.33
N ASN A 6 -20.24 -0.99 -39.74
CA ASN A 6 -19.09 -0.48 -39.04
C ASN A 6 -19.62 0.32 -37.83
N VAL A 7 -19.86 -0.39 -36.71
CA VAL A 7 -20.24 0.24 -35.44
C VAL A 7 -18.96 0.82 -34.86
N ASN A 8 -18.77 2.11 -35.07
CA ASN A 8 -17.71 2.87 -34.43
C ASN A 8 -18.05 3.02 -32.93
N TRP A 9 -17.54 2.12 -32.10
CA TRP A 9 -17.60 2.25 -30.66
C TRP A 9 -16.60 3.31 -30.22
N GLN A 10 -16.93 4.57 -30.44
CA GLN A 10 -16.34 5.64 -29.66
C GLN A 10 -16.92 5.48 -28.26
N SER A 11 -16.12 4.95 -27.33
CA SER A 11 -16.38 5.07 -25.91
C SER A 11 -16.58 6.55 -25.64
N PRO A 12 -17.64 6.97 -24.92
CA PRO A 12 -17.77 8.37 -24.52
C PRO A 12 -16.50 8.70 -23.74
N GLU A 13 -15.62 9.52 -24.32
CA GLU A 13 -14.54 10.17 -23.59
C GLU A 13 -15.24 10.95 -22.48
N ALA A 14 -15.10 10.50 -21.25
CA ALA A 14 -15.57 11.24 -20.11
C ALA A 14 -14.75 12.53 -20.09
N ASP A 15 -15.38 13.63 -20.48
CA ASP A 15 -14.78 14.97 -20.54
C ASP A 15 -14.64 15.46 -19.09
N TYR A 16 -13.56 14.98 -18.41
CA TYR A 16 -13.25 15.43 -17.06
C TYR A 16 -12.66 16.85 -17.15
N SER A 17 -13.27 17.79 -16.46
CA SER A 17 -12.77 19.18 -16.35
C SER A 17 -11.56 19.24 -15.39
N LEU A 18 -10.48 18.53 -15.72
CA LEU A 18 -9.28 18.44 -14.90
C LEU A 18 -8.26 19.51 -15.29
N SER A 19 -7.70 20.20 -14.30
CA SER A 19 -6.57 21.11 -14.50
C SER A 19 -5.27 20.32 -14.67
N GLU A 20 -4.22 20.96 -15.21
CA GLU A 20 -2.88 20.38 -15.33
C GLU A 20 -2.37 19.80 -13.98
N ARG A 21 -2.60 20.51 -12.87
CA ARG A 21 -2.21 20.07 -11.52
C ARG A 21 -2.99 18.84 -11.05
N ASP A 22 -4.25 18.71 -11.45
CA ASP A 22 -5.06 17.53 -11.13
C ASP A 22 -4.49 16.31 -11.88
N THR A 23 -4.13 16.52 -13.15
CA THR A 23 -3.52 15.49 -14.00
C THR A 23 -2.16 15.04 -13.45
N ASP A 24 -1.31 15.97 -12.99
CA ASP A 24 -0.02 15.66 -12.36
C ASP A 24 -0.19 14.82 -11.11
N LEU A 25 -1.18 15.15 -10.27
CA LEU A 25 -1.47 14.38 -9.06
C LEU A 25 -1.99 12.99 -9.40
N LEU A 26 -2.87 12.86 -10.37
CA LEU A 26 -3.38 11.58 -10.86
C LEU A 26 -2.26 10.72 -11.44
N ALA A 27 -1.36 11.30 -12.24
CA ALA A 27 -0.20 10.62 -12.78
C ALA A 27 0.73 10.09 -11.66
N LEU A 28 0.87 10.84 -10.56
CA LEU A 28 1.61 10.39 -9.39
C LEU A 28 0.91 9.20 -8.71
N ILE A 29 -0.40 9.30 -8.46
CA ILE A 29 -1.20 8.24 -7.83
C ILE A 29 -1.11 6.95 -8.67
N GLU A 30 -1.19 7.07 -9.98
CA GLU A 30 -1.06 5.96 -10.92
C GLU A 30 0.37 5.38 -10.95
N THR A 31 1.41 6.23 -11.03
CA THR A 31 2.82 5.80 -11.04
C THR A 31 3.19 5.08 -9.75
N GLU A 32 2.64 5.52 -8.61
CA GLU A 32 2.82 4.85 -7.33
C GLU A 32 1.85 3.69 -7.12
N ASP A 33 0.95 3.42 -8.06
CA ASP A 33 -0.08 2.37 -7.98
C ASP A 33 -0.84 2.40 -6.65
N LEU A 34 -1.27 3.60 -6.21
CA LEU A 34 -1.92 3.78 -4.93
C LEU A 34 -3.40 3.39 -5.00
N ALA A 35 -3.79 2.31 -4.33
CA ALA A 35 -5.19 1.92 -4.13
C ALA A 35 -5.84 2.77 -3.02
N THR A 36 -5.11 3.00 -1.93
CA THR A 36 -5.51 3.91 -0.85
C THR A 36 -4.33 4.78 -0.42
N PHE A 37 -4.63 6.00 0.04
CA PHE A 37 -3.61 6.94 0.52
C PHE A 37 -4.15 7.93 1.54
N THR A 38 -3.26 8.57 2.29
CA THR A 38 -3.63 9.62 3.24
C THR A 38 -3.30 11.00 2.71
N PHE A 39 -4.05 12.02 3.17
CA PHE A 39 -3.78 13.41 2.86
C PHE A 39 -2.35 13.82 3.23
N ASP A 40 -1.94 13.51 4.45
CA ASP A 40 -0.63 13.87 4.97
C ASP A 40 0.52 13.15 4.24
N GLY A 41 0.33 11.88 3.88
CA GLY A 41 1.28 11.11 3.08
C GLY A 41 1.47 11.73 1.70
N LEU A 42 0.35 12.02 1.02
CA LEU A 42 0.38 12.61 -0.31
C LEU A 42 0.94 14.04 -0.30
N LYS A 43 0.62 14.84 0.73
CA LYS A 43 1.20 16.17 0.93
C LYS A 43 2.74 16.12 1.01
N ARG A 44 3.29 15.19 1.81
CA ARG A 44 4.75 15.01 1.91
C ARG A 44 5.36 14.52 0.61
N ARG A 45 4.65 13.63 -0.09
CA ARG A 45 5.11 13.06 -1.37
C ARG A 45 5.16 14.10 -2.49
N THR A 46 4.21 15.03 -2.52
CA THR A 46 4.08 16.06 -3.56
C THR A 46 4.77 17.36 -3.20
N GLY A 47 4.94 17.66 -1.91
CA GLY A 47 5.37 18.97 -1.42
C GLY A 47 4.33 20.09 -1.61
N LEU A 48 3.11 19.77 -2.05
CA LEU A 48 2.06 20.75 -2.27
C LEU A 48 1.58 21.41 -0.97
N HIS A 49 1.19 22.67 -1.07
CA HIS A 49 0.52 23.35 0.04
C HIS A 49 -0.82 22.68 0.36
N SER A 50 -1.17 22.61 1.65
CA SER A 50 -2.38 21.88 2.12
C SER A 50 -3.65 22.33 1.41
N GLU A 51 -3.83 23.64 1.20
CA GLU A 51 -5.01 24.20 0.53
C GLU A 51 -5.08 23.77 -0.93
N THR A 52 -3.96 23.81 -1.65
CA THR A 52 -3.89 23.37 -3.06
C THR A 52 -4.25 21.90 -3.16
N LEU A 53 -3.63 21.05 -2.34
CA LEU A 53 -3.91 19.63 -2.32
C LEU A 53 -5.38 19.34 -1.97
N SER A 54 -5.95 20.04 -0.97
CA SER A 54 -7.35 19.89 -0.59
C SER A 54 -8.29 20.21 -1.74
N ARG A 55 -8.04 21.31 -2.49
CA ARG A 55 -8.86 21.70 -3.65
C ARG A 55 -8.79 20.67 -4.77
N ILE A 56 -7.58 20.12 -5.06
CA ILE A 56 -7.41 19.06 -6.06
C ILE A 56 -8.19 17.82 -5.63
N LEU A 57 -8.02 17.35 -4.39
CA LEU A 57 -8.71 16.15 -3.91
C LEU A 57 -10.23 16.31 -3.90
N SER A 58 -10.75 17.51 -3.57
CA SER A 58 -12.20 17.78 -3.66
C SER A 58 -12.73 17.64 -5.09
N ARG A 59 -12.01 18.19 -6.09
CA ARG A 59 -12.42 18.03 -7.50
C ARG A 59 -12.37 16.56 -7.95
N LEU A 60 -11.30 15.83 -7.59
CA LEU A 60 -11.19 14.41 -7.92
C LEU A 60 -12.28 13.56 -7.26
N GLU A 61 -12.75 13.96 -6.06
CA GLU A 61 -13.86 13.33 -5.37
C GLU A 61 -15.20 13.66 -6.06
N GLU A 62 -15.43 14.92 -6.46
CA GLU A 62 -16.59 15.37 -7.23
C GLU A 62 -16.71 14.64 -8.57
N GLU A 63 -15.58 14.45 -9.27
CA GLU A 63 -15.51 13.66 -10.50
C GLU A 63 -15.63 12.14 -10.26
N GLY A 64 -15.67 11.70 -9.00
CA GLY A 64 -15.80 10.30 -8.60
C GLY A 64 -14.57 9.46 -8.94
N ILE A 65 -13.39 10.07 -9.11
CA ILE A 65 -12.10 9.40 -9.36
C ILE A 65 -11.54 8.82 -8.06
N ILE A 66 -11.72 9.55 -6.97
CA ILE A 66 -11.38 9.11 -5.62
C ILE A 66 -12.60 9.17 -4.72
N LYS A 67 -12.55 8.44 -3.61
CA LYS A 67 -13.58 8.48 -2.56
C LYS A 67 -12.90 8.71 -1.22
N LYS A 68 -13.43 9.66 -0.44
CA LYS A 68 -12.98 9.90 0.92
C LYS A 68 -13.47 8.79 1.84
N GLU A 69 -12.57 8.28 2.69
CA GLU A 69 -12.83 7.25 3.71
C GLU A 69 -12.34 7.75 5.08
N PRO A 70 -12.74 7.10 6.20
CA PRO A 70 -12.32 7.53 7.54
C PRO A 70 -10.81 7.62 7.74
N CYS A 71 -10.04 6.77 7.05
CA CYS A 71 -8.57 6.70 7.17
C CYS A 71 -7.81 7.35 6.01
N GLY A 72 -8.50 8.05 5.10
CA GLY A 72 -7.84 8.68 3.93
C GLY A 72 -8.71 8.73 2.69
N TYR A 73 -8.15 8.35 1.55
CA TYR A 73 -8.81 8.33 0.25
C TYR A 73 -8.58 6.99 -0.42
N ARG A 74 -9.59 6.50 -1.09
CA ARG A 74 -9.54 5.31 -1.95
C ARG A 74 -9.67 5.72 -3.40
N VAL A 75 -8.84 5.15 -4.24
CA VAL A 75 -8.92 5.29 -5.70
C VAL A 75 -10.06 4.41 -6.21
N THR A 76 -10.92 4.94 -7.07
CA THR A 76 -11.97 4.19 -7.74
C THR A 76 -11.43 3.60 -9.04
N THR A 77 -12.12 2.60 -9.61
CA THR A 77 -11.70 1.92 -10.86
C THR A 77 -11.64 2.82 -12.09
N LYS A 78 -12.10 4.07 -12.01
CA LYS A 78 -12.14 5.00 -13.14
C LYS A 78 -10.79 5.54 -13.58
N ILE A 79 -9.74 5.50 -12.73
CA ILE A 79 -8.40 6.01 -13.12
C ILE A 79 -7.79 5.22 -14.28
N THR A 80 -8.03 3.92 -14.37
CA THR A 80 -7.54 3.08 -15.46
C THR A 80 -8.12 3.46 -16.84
N GLU A 81 -9.23 4.19 -16.85
CA GLU A 81 -9.87 4.71 -18.08
C GLU A 81 -9.28 6.05 -18.51
N LEU A 82 -8.61 6.77 -17.60
CA LEU A 82 -7.92 8.01 -17.89
C LEU A 82 -6.61 7.70 -18.62
N LYS A 83 -6.58 7.85 -19.93
CA LYS A 83 -5.34 7.81 -20.73
C LYS A 83 -4.49 9.04 -20.40
N LEU A 84 -3.82 9.03 -19.27
CA LEU A 84 -2.89 10.09 -18.88
C LEU A 84 -1.70 10.08 -19.84
N GLN A 85 -1.58 11.07 -20.70
CA GLN A 85 -0.49 11.18 -21.69
C GLN A 85 0.84 11.66 -21.08
N THR A 86 0.93 11.76 -19.77
CA THR A 86 2.14 12.20 -19.10
C THR A 86 3.21 11.11 -19.11
N PRO A 87 4.45 11.39 -19.57
CA PRO A 87 5.53 10.42 -19.54
C PRO A 87 5.82 10.04 -18.07
N ARG A 88 5.64 8.77 -17.75
CA ARG A 88 5.91 8.22 -16.41
C ARG A 88 7.40 8.33 -16.13
N LYS A 89 7.79 9.28 -15.31
CA LYS A 89 9.16 9.32 -14.76
C LYS A 89 9.20 8.38 -13.56
N GLU A 90 9.41 7.10 -13.81
CA GLU A 90 9.58 6.13 -12.74
C GLU A 90 10.89 6.40 -12.00
N THR A 91 10.78 6.72 -10.71
CA THR A 91 11.96 6.75 -9.84
C THR A 91 12.34 5.31 -9.52
N PRO A 92 13.58 4.87 -9.83
CA PRO A 92 13.98 3.50 -9.58
C PRO A 92 13.92 3.19 -8.08
N SER A 93 13.46 2.00 -7.72
CA SER A 93 13.52 1.49 -6.37
C SER A 93 14.87 0.81 -6.12
N THR A 94 15.36 0.93 -4.89
CA THR A 94 16.58 0.27 -4.42
C THR A 94 16.18 -0.78 -3.39
N PRO A 95 16.47 -2.08 -3.62
CA PRO A 95 16.20 -3.11 -2.63
C PRO A 95 17.09 -2.91 -1.41
N LEU A 96 16.50 -2.93 -0.22
CA LEU A 96 17.21 -2.76 1.05
C LEU A 96 17.26 -4.07 1.85
N MET A 97 16.18 -4.83 1.85
CA MET A 97 16.05 -6.02 2.67
C MET A 97 15.05 -6.99 2.07
N GLN A 98 15.36 -8.28 2.18
CA GLN A 98 14.46 -9.37 1.82
C GLN A 98 14.42 -10.39 2.95
N THR A 99 13.22 -10.84 3.32
CA THR A 99 13.02 -11.85 4.36
C THR A 99 11.71 -12.60 4.15
N TYR A 100 11.43 -13.57 5.02
CA TYR A 100 10.18 -14.32 5.01
C TYR A 100 9.42 -14.11 6.31
N LEU A 101 8.13 -13.90 6.18
CA LEU A 101 7.19 -13.86 7.30
C LEU A 101 6.92 -15.30 7.79
N PRO A 102 6.61 -15.49 9.07
CA PRO A 102 6.18 -16.80 9.59
C PRO A 102 5.00 -17.34 8.78
N SER A 103 5.05 -18.63 8.41
CA SER A 103 4.02 -19.27 7.56
C SER A 103 2.65 -19.34 8.21
N ASP A 104 2.59 -19.28 9.54
CA ASP A 104 1.36 -19.28 10.33
C ASP A 104 0.80 -17.88 10.60
N LEU A 105 1.49 -16.82 10.11
CA LEU A 105 1.05 -15.44 10.25
C LEU A 105 -0.12 -15.15 9.31
N LYS A 106 -1.18 -14.60 9.83
CA LYS A 106 -2.28 -14.06 9.02
C LYS A 106 -1.84 -12.73 8.41
N THR A 107 -1.38 -12.75 7.16
CA THR A 107 -0.85 -11.59 6.43
C THR A 107 -1.84 -10.41 6.43
N GLN A 108 -3.14 -10.66 6.28
CA GLN A 108 -4.16 -9.61 6.36
C GLN A 108 -4.19 -8.91 7.72
N GLN A 109 -4.01 -9.65 8.82
CA GLN A 109 -3.95 -9.06 10.16
C GLN A 109 -2.71 -8.19 10.33
N LEU A 110 -1.57 -8.61 9.76
CA LEU A 110 -0.35 -7.79 9.75
C LEU A 110 -0.57 -6.49 8.98
N ILE A 111 -1.18 -6.55 7.79
CA ILE A 111 -1.49 -5.39 6.96
C ILE A 111 -2.38 -4.41 7.74
N LEU A 112 -3.48 -4.87 8.32
CA LEU A 112 -4.38 -4.05 9.13
C LEU A 112 -3.68 -3.40 10.34
N ASN A 113 -2.72 -4.11 10.96
CA ASN A 113 -1.95 -3.57 12.07
C ASN A 113 -0.90 -2.54 11.65
N LEU A 114 -0.47 -2.56 10.39
CA LEU A 114 0.52 -1.63 9.83
C LEU A 114 -0.13 -0.42 9.14
N GLU A 115 -1.35 -0.59 8.64
CA GLU A 115 -2.09 0.46 7.94
C GLU A 115 -2.26 1.70 8.81
N GLY A 116 -2.00 2.87 8.24
CA GLY A 116 -2.11 4.15 8.92
C GLY A 116 -1.07 4.42 10.00
N LYS A 117 -0.15 3.48 10.28
CA LYS A 117 0.82 3.65 11.38
C LYS A 117 1.95 4.60 11.02
N TRP A 118 2.24 5.48 11.98
CA TRP A 118 3.41 6.33 12.00
C TRP A 118 4.38 5.79 13.05
N PHE A 119 5.64 5.67 12.70
CA PHE A 119 6.67 5.18 13.64
C PHE A 119 8.05 5.69 13.27
N GLY A 120 8.83 6.05 14.27
CA GLY A 120 10.14 6.66 14.05
C GLY A 120 10.07 7.85 13.10
N MET A 121 10.84 7.79 12.02
CA MET A 121 10.85 8.82 10.96
C MET A 121 9.85 8.54 9.83
N LEU A 122 9.12 7.44 9.85
CA LEU A 122 8.22 7.02 8.79
C LEU A 122 6.79 7.49 9.05
N ARG A 123 6.19 8.06 8.02
CA ARG A 123 4.80 8.54 7.96
C ARG A 123 4.06 7.75 6.90
N TRP A 124 2.90 7.27 7.24
CA TRP A 124 2.07 6.48 6.33
C TRP A 124 1.73 7.27 5.06
N LEU A 125 1.94 6.63 3.89
CA LEU A 125 1.55 7.16 2.59
C LEU A 125 0.30 6.47 2.07
N GLY A 126 0.32 5.13 1.95
CA GLY A 126 -0.78 4.39 1.39
C GLY A 126 -0.46 2.93 1.07
N ILE A 127 -1.38 2.29 0.35
CA ILE A 127 -1.31 0.88 -0.07
C ILE A 127 -1.44 0.80 -1.58
N SER A 128 -0.66 -0.11 -2.18
CA SER A 128 -0.89 -0.65 -3.52
C SER A 128 -1.32 -2.10 -3.40
N GLU A 129 -2.32 -2.49 -4.17
CA GLU A 129 -2.80 -3.86 -4.25
C GLU A 129 -2.77 -4.32 -5.70
N ASN A 130 -2.13 -5.45 -5.97
CA ASN A 130 -2.11 -6.07 -7.27
C ASN A 130 -2.25 -7.59 -7.16
N ASN A 131 -2.37 -8.27 -8.29
CA ASN A 131 -2.52 -9.72 -8.33
C ASN A 131 -1.34 -10.51 -7.73
N GLN A 132 -0.20 -9.87 -7.50
CA GLN A 132 1.00 -10.48 -6.95
C GLN A 132 1.10 -10.31 -5.43
N GLY A 133 0.47 -9.29 -4.85
CA GLY A 133 0.53 -9.03 -3.43
C GLY A 133 0.12 -7.61 -3.04
N VAL A 134 0.52 -7.23 -1.84
CA VAL A 134 0.22 -5.93 -1.24
C VAL A 134 1.53 -5.19 -0.95
N THR A 135 1.58 -3.92 -1.32
CA THR A 135 2.72 -3.05 -1.02
C THR A 135 2.27 -1.92 -0.11
N LEU A 136 2.80 -1.91 1.09
CA LEU A 136 2.59 -0.86 2.09
C LEU A 136 3.66 0.22 1.91
N LYS A 137 3.27 1.49 1.90
CA LYS A 137 4.19 2.60 1.59
C LYS A 137 4.21 3.62 2.69
N TRP A 138 5.41 4.02 3.06
CA TRP A 138 5.70 5.12 3.99
C TRP A 138 6.64 6.12 3.34
N ILE A 139 6.63 7.33 3.85
CA ILE A 139 7.54 8.39 3.46
C ILE A 139 8.23 8.95 4.70
N THR A 140 9.49 9.35 4.59
CA THR A 140 10.18 10.04 5.67
C THR A 140 9.51 11.39 5.98
N GLU A 141 9.68 11.90 7.19
CA GLU A 141 9.02 13.11 7.65
C GLU A 141 9.32 14.34 6.77
N ASP A 142 10.55 14.40 6.25
CA ASP A 142 11.02 15.42 5.31
C ASP A 142 10.59 15.19 3.85
N GLY A 143 9.92 14.06 3.56
CA GLY A 143 9.50 13.70 2.20
C GLY A 143 10.64 13.23 1.28
N ALA A 144 11.84 13.01 1.80
CA ALA A 144 13.02 12.75 0.99
C ALA A 144 13.16 11.32 0.48
N ILE A 145 12.66 10.34 1.25
CA ILE A 145 12.79 8.92 0.97
C ILE A 145 11.44 8.23 1.19
N GLN A 146 11.02 7.45 0.22
CA GLN A 146 9.87 6.56 0.35
C GLN A 146 10.35 5.15 0.63
N ILE A 147 9.77 4.49 1.63
CA ILE A 147 10.01 3.09 1.95
C ILE A 147 8.77 2.29 1.60
N ALA A 148 8.96 1.20 0.86
CA ALA A 148 7.91 0.28 0.48
C ALA A 148 8.18 -1.11 1.06
N ALA A 149 7.14 -1.73 1.64
CA ALA A 149 7.16 -3.12 2.08
C ALA A 149 6.22 -3.93 1.19
N ASN A 150 6.78 -4.71 0.29
CA ASN A 150 6.05 -5.58 -0.61
C ASN A 150 5.90 -6.97 0.03
N ILE A 151 4.66 -7.42 0.16
CA ILE A 151 4.29 -8.71 0.76
C ILE A 151 3.66 -9.58 -0.32
N GLN A 152 4.33 -10.69 -0.66
CA GLN A 152 3.87 -11.69 -1.64
C GLN A 152 3.85 -13.07 -0.96
N GLY A 153 2.67 -13.54 -0.57
CA GLY A 153 2.56 -14.73 0.27
C GLY A 153 3.30 -14.55 1.60
N THR A 154 4.38 -15.31 1.81
CA THR A 154 5.26 -15.14 2.98
C THR A 154 6.50 -14.30 2.71
N ALA A 155 6.81 -14.00 1.45
CA ALA A 155 7.96 -13.16 1.12
C ALA A 155 7.69 -11.69 1.46
N LEU A 156 8.64 -11.04 2.12
CA LEU A 156 8.65 -9.62 2.46
C LEU A 156 9.90 -8.97 1.86
N ASN A 157 9.69 -8.03 0.94
CA ASN A 157 10.75 -7.22 0.35
C ASN A 157 10.59 -5.77 0.79
N ILE A 158 11.66 -5.15 1.27
CA ILE A 158 11.69 -3.74 1.64
C ILE A 158 12.59 -3.00 0.67
N GLU A 159 12.05 -1.95 0.09
CA GLU A 159 12.70 -1.13 -0.94
C GLU A 159 12.63 0.35 -0.57
N ALA A 160 13.58 1.14 -1.08
CA ALA A 160 13.55 2.59 -0.99
C ALA A 160 13.48 3.23 -2.38
N LYS A 161 12.68 4.29 -2.50
CA LYS A 161 12.77 5.26 -3.59
C LYS A 161 13.34 6.56 -3.04
N PHE A 162 14.42 7.01 -3.65
CA PHE A 162 15.08 8.27 -3.29
C PHE A 162 14.45 9.41 -4.08
N LEU A 163 13.73 10.30 -3.41
CA LEU A 163 12.96 11.37 -4.04
C LEU A 163 13.76 12.66 -4.16
N THR A 164 14.38 13.11 -3.07
CA THR A 164 15.18 14.34 -3.01
C THR A 164 16.54 14.15 -2.34
N SER A 165 16.78 13.01 -1.69
CA SER A 165 18.03 12.70 -0.99
C SER A 165 18.46 11.27 -1.26
N ASN A 166 19.72 11.06 -1.63
CA ASN A 166 20.31 9.74 -1.86
C ASN A 166 20.99 9.17 -0.60
N ASN A 167 20.48 9.48 0.58
CA ASN A 167 21.06 9.02 1.85
C ASN A 167 20.67 7.56 2.15
N LEU A 168 21.51 6.62 1.69
CA LEU A 168 21.32 5.19 1.91
C LEU A 168 21.29 4.82 3.39
N ASN A 169 22.12 5.46 4.23
CA ASN A 169 22.14 5.19 5.68
C ASN A 169 20.80 5.54 6.33
N LEU A 170 20.16 6.61 5.89
CA LEU A 170 18.84 7.00 6.37
C LEU A 170 17.77 6.00 5.93
N ALA A 171 17.83 5.55 4.67
CA ALA A 171 16.94 4.51 4.14
C ALA A 171 17.08 3.18 4.91
N LEU A 172 18.31 2.74 5.18
CA LEU A 172 18.58 1.56 5.99
C LEU A 172 18.06 1.72 7.42
N LYS A 173 18.29 2.86 8.08
CA LYS A 173 17.75 3.12 9.42
C LYS A 173 16.22 3.04 9.43
N ALA A 174 15.56 3.62 8.42
CA ALA A 174 14.10 3.56 8.27
C ALA A 174 13.61 2.11 8.06
N SER A 175 14.29 1.31 7.22
CA SER A 175 13.95 -0.09 6.98
C SER A 175 14.11 -0.95 8.23
N TYR A 176 15.15 -0.74 9.05
CA TYR A 176 15.30 -1.41 10.35
C TYR A 176 14.19 -1.06 11.34
N GLN A 177 13.75 0.19 11.37
CA GLN A 177 12.61 0.60 12.20
C GLN A 177 11.33 -0.13 11.78
N LEU A 178 11.09 -0.23 10.47
CA LEU A 178 9.94 -0.96 9.92
C LEU A 178 10.02 -2.45 10.27
N MET A 179 11.19 -3.09 10.07
CA MET A 179 11.39 -4.50 10.42
C MET A 179 11.22 -4.77 11.92
N SER A 180 11.70 -3.88 12.78
CA SER A 180 11.49 -3.99 14.22
C SER A 180 10.01 -3.97 14.59
N LEU A 181 9.22 -3.11 13.93
CA LEU A 181 7.76 -3.05 14.14
C LEU A 181 7.09 -4.33 13.65
N ILE A 182 7.40 -4.79 12.42
CA ILE A 182 6.87 -6.03 11.87
C ILE A 182 7.20 -7.21 12.78
N GLY A 183 8.44 -7.33 13.23
CA GLY A 183 8.87 -8.40 14.15
C GLY A 183 8.07 -8.42 15.46
N LYS A 184 7.83 -7.26 16.07
CA LYS A 184 6.98 -7.13 17.27
C LYS A 184 5.55 -7.58 17.01
N LEU A 185 4.97 -7.21 15.86
CA LEU A 185 3.62 -7.61 15.48
C LEU A 185 3.53 -9.13 15.23
N CYS A 186 4.52 -9.73 14.59
CA CYS A 186 4.58 -11.18 14.40
C CYS A 186 4.59 -11.94 15.74
N ILE A 187 5.39 -11.50 16.70
CA ILE A 187 5.47 -12.12 18.04
C ILE A 187 4.15 -11.96 18.80
N SER A 188 3.55 -10.76 18.79
CA SER A 188 2.29 -10.49 19.50
C SER A 188 1.13 -11.32 18.95
N THR A 189 1.11 -11.57 17.64
CA THR A 189 0.07 -12.39 17.00
C THR A 189 0.19 -13.87 17.35
N GLN A 190 1.38 -14.37 17.61
CA GLN A 190 1.63 -15.75 18.06
C GLN A 190 1.25 -15.96 19.53
N ALA A 191 1.46 -14.97 20.40
CA ALA A 191 1.14 -15.05 21.82
C ALA A 191 -0.36 -15.12 22.12
N THR A 192 -1.23 -14.76 21.19
CA THR A 192 -2.70 -14.78 21.36
C THR A 192 -3.32 -16.13 21.00
N ARG A 193 -2.52 -17.16 20.66
CA ARG A 193 -3.05 -18.52 20.45
C ARG A 193 -3.35 -19.18 21.79
N PRO A 194 -4.62 -19.58 22.07
CA PRO A 194 -4.91 -20.41 23.24
C PRO A 194 -4.13 -21.72 23.09
N ALA A 195 -3.40 -22.12 24.13
CA ALA A 195 -2.76 -23.42 24.19
C ALA A 195 -3.86 -24.48 23.97
N VAL A 196 -3.79 -25.20 22.84
CA VAL A 196 -4.63 -26.39 22.66
C VAL A 196 -4.19 -27.38 23.71
N ALA A 197 -5.07 -27.57 24.72
CA ALA A 197 -4.88 -28.57 25.76
C ALA A 197 -4.75 -29.92 25.05
N GLN A 198 -3.53 -30.48 25.06
CA GLN A 198 -3.30 -31.87 24.72
C GLN A 198 -3.98 -32.71 25.81
N ASN A 199 -5.22 -33.11 25.60
CA ASN A 199 -5.84 -34.17 26.34
C ASN A 199 -5.10 -35.48 26.03
N ALA A 200 -4.09 -35.78 26.83
CA ALA A 200 -3.53 -37.11 26.92
C ALA A 200 -4.58 -38.02 27.55
N GLY A 201 -5.34 -38.70 26.67
CA GLY A 201 -6.23 -39.78 27.08
C GLY A 201 -5.45 -40.90 27.76
N TYR A 202 -5.49 -40.97 29.05
CA TYR A 202 -5.10 -42.15 29.81
C TYR A 202 -6.06 -43.28 29.48
N PHE A 203 -5.64 -44.20 28.64
CA PHE A 203 -6.26 -45.52 28.55
C PHE A 203 -5.81 -46.36 29.76
N GLY A 204 -6.61 -46.35 30.83
CA GLY A 204 -6.51 -47.28 31.91
C GLY A 204 -7.02 -48.64 31.47
N GLY A 205 -6.12 -49.57 31.13
CA GLY A 205 -6.43 -50.97 30.94
C GLY A 205 -6.67 -51.63 32.30
N SER A 206 -7.91 -52.04 32.57
CA SER A 206 -8.26 -52.90 33.68
C SER A 206 -8.06 -54.35 33.28
N LEU A 207 -7.04 -55.01 33.83
CA LEU A 207 -6.90 -56.46 33.82
C LEU A 207 -7.77 -57.03 34.96
N MET A 208 -8.82 -57.76 34.59
CA MET A 208 -9.50 -58.68 35.53
C MET A 208 -9.00 -60.09 35.31
N SER A 209 -8.40 -60.62 36.36
CA SER A 209 -8.13 -62.07 36.57
C SER A 209 -9.38 -62.75 37.07
N ALA A 210 -9.69 -63.92 36.53
CA ALA A 210 -10.23 -65.06 37.21
C ALA A 210 -10.20 -66.29 36.25
#